data_027df08f8ec5ebd8e51c3b5311b319a4
#
_entry.id   027df08f8ec5ebd8e51c3b5311b319a4
#
_cell.length_a   1.000
_cell.length_b   1.000
_cell.length_c   1.000
_cell.angle_alpha   90.00
_cell.angle_beta   90.00
_cell.angle_gamma   90.00
#
_symmetry.space_group_name_H-M   'P 1'
#
loop_
_entity.id
_entity.type
_entity.pdbx_description
1 polymer ?
#
loop_
_entity_poly.entity_id
_entity_poly.type
_entity_poly.pdbx_seq_one_letter_code
_entity_poly.pdbx_strand_id
1 'polypeptide(L)'
;DKEFSMPDNFYDDYEGRPAAAAQTMSIAKDMDIIYDTKMYREGMKSRLKKAYGRKIKRLTPEDRVAYDAVYDSITDVFFRENPQGKELVEWKYQRFMRDYAKVVKSLDDNVGRVLDYLEKAGLLDNTLVVYTSDQGFYMGEHGWFDKRFMYEESMRTPLVMCLPKGFQKRGDIPELVQNIDYAPTFLELAGVSVPSDIQGVSLLPLLKGESPADWRTS
;
A
#
# COMPACT_ATOMS: atom_id res chain seq x y z
N ASP A 1 -22.45 0.79 -3.15
CA ASP A 1 -21.31 0.60 -2.23
C ASP A 1 -20.70 -0.77 -2.49
N LYS A 2 -19.39 -0.80 -2.81
CA LYS A 2 -18.69 -2.06 -3.03
C LYS A 2 -18.37 -2.70 -1.67
N GLU A 3 -18.74 -3.97 -1.53
CA GLU A 3 -18.28 -4.81 -0.42
C GLU A 3 -16.96 -5.50 -0.81
N PHE A 4 -16.03 -5.56 0.12
CA PHE A 4 -14.74 -6.23 -0.04
C PHE A 4 -14.81 -7.61 0.61
N SER A 5 -14.43 -8.65 -0.13
CA SER A 5 -14.26 -9.98 0.46
C SER A 5 -13.16 -9.94 1.53
N MET A 6 -13.42 -10.58 2.66
CA MET A 6 -12.38 -10.77 3.67
C MET A 6 -11.41 -11.87 3.21
N PRO A 7 -10.11 -11.74 3.52
CA PRO A 7 -9.15 -12.82 3.30
C PRO A 7 -9.56 -14.11 4.04
N ASP A 8 -9.22 -15.26 3.49
CA ASP A 8 -9.58 -16.56 4.09
C ASP A 8 -9.01 -16.73 5.51
N ASN A 9 -7.85 -16.12 5.79
CA ASN A 9 -7.18 -16.10 7.08
C ASN A 9 -7.51 -14.88 7.96
N PHE A 10 -8.59 -14.16 7.68
CA PHE A 10 -8.99 -12.96 8.43
C PHE A 10 -9.20 -13.22 9.93
N TYR A 11 -9.73 -14.39 10.28
CA TYR A 11 -9.95 -14.82 11.66
C TYR A 11 -8.88 -15.82 12.13
N ASP A 12 -7.61 -15.50 11.87
CA ASP A 12 -6.47 -16.30 12.31
C ASP A 12 -6.38 -16.33 13.85
N ASP A 13 -6.24 -17.53 14.41
CA ASP A 13 -6.08 -17.77 15.85
C ASP A 13 -4.63 -17.72 16.33
N TYR A 14 -3.68 -17.67 15.39
CA TYR A 14 -2.23 -17.67 15.60
C TYR A 14 -1.71 -18.92 16.35
N GLU A 15 -2.41 -20.04 16.29
CA GLU A 15 -2.00 -21.27 16.95
C GLU A 15 -0.55 -21.64 16.61
N GLY A 16 0.27 -21.92 17.64
CA GLY A 16 1.70 -22.22 17.49
C GLY A 16 2.60 -21.04 17.11
N ARG A 17 2.06 -19.80 16.97
CA ARG A 17 2.78 -18.61 16.51
C ARG A 17 2.74 -17.45 17.52
N PRO A 18 3.40 -17.57 18.69
CA PRO A 18 3.31 -16.59 19.76
C PRO A 18 3.81 -15.19 19.36
N ALA A 19 4.79 -15.10 18.48
CA ALA A 19 5.29 -13.82 17.96
C ALA A 19 4.25 -13.11 17.08
N ALA A 20 3.47 -13.85 16.30
CA ALA A 20 2.35 -13.31 15.52
C ALA A 20 1.21 -12.87 16.46
N ALA A 21 0.85 -13.70 17.43
CA ALA A 21 -0.19 -13.38 18.42
C ALA A 21 0.11 -12.12 19.24
N ALA A 22 1.40 -11.77 19.43
CA ALA A 22 1.84 -10.58 20.17
C ALA A 22 1.80 -9.29 19.35
N GLN A 23 1.45 -9.32 18.06
CA GLN A 23 1.43 -8.12 17.23
C GLN A 23 0.29 -7.17 17.64
N THR A 24 0.57 -5.85 17.53
CA THR A 24 -0.36 -4.78 17.88
C THR A 24 -0.88 -4.05 16.64
N MET A 25 -1.38 -4.81 15.67
CA MET A 25 -1.93 -4.34 14.40
C MET A 25 -3.24 -5.06 14.02
N SER A 26 -3.96 -5.55 15.05
CA SER A 26 -5.23 -6.23 14.86
C SER A 26 -6.36 -5.25 14.54
N ILE A 27 -7.13 -5.52 13.48
CA ILE A 27 -8.34 -4.77 13.14
C ILE A 27 -9.34 -4.80 14.31
N ALA A 28 -9.45 -5.93 14.97
CA ALA A 28 -10.36 -6.09 16.10
C ALA A 28 -9.97 -5.22 17.30
N LYS A 29 -8.69 -5.29 17.72
CA LYS A 29 -8.20 -4.73 18.99
C LYS A 29 -7.53 -3.36 18.85
N ASP A 30 -6.71 -3.18 17.79
CA ASP A 30 -5.78 -2.07 17.69
C ASP A 30 -6.27 -0.95 16.76
N MET A 31 -7.13 -1.28 15.78
CA MET A 31 -7.69 -0.27 14.86
C MET A 31 -8.60 0.69 15.63
N ASP A 32 -8.21 1.95 15.64
CA ASP A 32 -8.88 3.01 16.40
C ASP A 32 -10.08 3.59 15.62
N ILE A 33 -11.24 3.62 16.26
CA ILE A 33 -12.48 4.09 15.62
C ILE A 33 -12.37 5.57 15.19
N ILE A 34 -11.71 6.41 15.98
CA ILE A 34 -11.60 7.84 15.64
C ILE A 34 -10.51 8.06 14.58
N TYR A 35 -9.33 7.47 14.78
CA TYR A 35 -8.17 7.79 13.97
C TYR A 35 -8.15 7.03 12.63
N ASP A 36 -8.43 5.73 12.67
CA ASP A 36 -8.31 4.85 11.50
C ASP A 36 -9.61 4.84 10.70
N THR A 37 -10.76 4.77 11.34
CA THR A 37 -12.06 4.73 10.65
C THR A 37 -12.75 6.10 10.53
N LYS A 38 -12.23 7.13 11.22
CA LYS A 38 -12.70 8.53 11.19
C LYS A 38 -14.09 8.76 11.80
N MET A 39 -14.59 7.81 12.58
CA MET A 39 -15.87 7.94 13.28
C MET A 39 -15.68 8.76 14.54
N TYR A 40 -16.07 10.02 14.50
CA TYR A 40 -15.90 10.92 15.63
C TYR A 40 -17.20 11.63 15.99
N ARG A 41 -17.53 11.60 17.27
CA ARG A 41 -18.52 12.50 17.91
C ARG A 41 -17.91 13.19 19.11
N GLU A 42 -18.43 14.36 19.43
CA GLU A 42 -18.01 15.09 20.62
C GLU A 42 -18.20 14.21 21.87
N GLY A 43 -17.28 14.31 22.83
CA GLY A 43 -17.28 13.47 24.03
C GLY A 43 -16.57 12.14 23.91
N MET A 44 -16.33 11.60 22.70
CA MET A 44 -15.60 10.35 22.53
C MET A 44 -14.17 10.43 23.05
N LYS A 45 -13.69 9.32 23.63
CA LYS A 45 -12.33 9.16 24.13
C LYS A 45 -11.57 8.16 23.26
N SER A 46 -10.34 8.49 22.90
CA SER A 46 -9.38 7.59 22.23
C SER A 46 -7.97 8.07 22.53
N ARG A 47 -7.02 7.12 22.59
CA ARG A 47 -5.58 7.43 22.69
C ARG A 47 -5.10 8.27 21.49
N LEU A 48 -5.71 8.09 20.33
CA LEU A 48 -5.32 8.75 19.08
C LEU A 48 -6.16 10.00 18.73
N LYS A 49 -7.11 10.40 19.61
CA LYS A 49 -7.96 11.61 19.41
C LYS A 49 -7.14 12.88 19.11
N LYS A 50 -6.02 13.11 19.83
CA LYS A 50 -5.16 14.27 19.57
C LYS A 50 -4.50 14.20 18.21
N ALA A 51 -4.08 13.00 17.77
CA ALA A 51 -3.50 12.79 16.45
C ALA A 51 -4.54 13.01 15.33
N TYR A 52 -5.75 12.51 15.51
CA TYR A 52 -6.87 12.80 14.62
C TYR A 52 -7.13 14.31 14.50
N GLY A 53 -7.25 15.01 15.64
CA GLY A 53 -7.45 16.47 15.62
C GLY A 53 -6.35 17.25 14.89
N ARG A 54 -5.08 16.78 14.96
CA ARG A 54 -4.00 17.37 14.16
C ARG A 54 -4.16 17.13 12.65
N LYS A 55 -4.65 15.96 12.24
CA LYS A 55 -4.96 15.69 10.82
C LYS A 55 -6.06 16.63 10.32
N ILE A 56 -7.14 16.75 11.07
CA ILE A 56 -8.28 17.61 10.70
C ILE A 56 -7.87 19.08 10.57
N LYS A 57 -7.02 19.58 11.47
CA LYS A 57 -6.51 20.97 11.40
C LYS A 57 -5.64 21.29 10.18
N ARG A 58 -5.19 20.29 9.43
CA ARG A 58 -4.41 20.48 8.19
C ARG A 58 -5.28 20.64 6.96
N LEU A 59 -6.56 20.34 7.06
CA LEU A 59 -7.50 20.53 5.96
C LEU A 59 -7.73 22.01 5.70
N THR A 60 -7.83 22.39 4.43
CA THR A 60 -8.34 23.70 4.06
C THR A 60 -9.81 23.83 4.46
N PRO A 61 -10.40 25.03 4.53
CA PRO A 61 -11.83 25.16 4.81
C PRO A 61 -12.71 24.38 3.82
N GLU A 62 -12.37 24.39 2.53
CA GLU A 62 -13.08 23.67 1.45
C GLU A 62 -12.96 22.15 1.65
N ASP A 63 -11.74 21.65 1.89
CA ASP A 63 -11.51 20.23 2.16
C ASP A 63 -12.23 19.77 3.43
N ARG A 64 -12.31 20.67 4.42
CA ARG A 64 -13.02 20.36 5.67
C ARG A 64 -14.52 20.19 5.44
N VAL A 65 -15.14 21.04 4.63
CA VAL A 65 -16.55 20.92 4.29
C VAL A 65 -16.80 19.60 3.54
N ALA A 66 -15.95 19.29 2.53
CA ALA A 66 -16.07 18.04 1.78
C ALA A 66 -15.85 16.80 2.68
N TYR A 67 -14.90 16.87 3.59
CA TYR A 67 -14.62 15.81 4.56
C TYR A 67 -15.82 15.58 5.49
N ASP A 68 -16.35 16.62 6.11
CA ASP A 68 -17.47 16.53 7.04
C ASP A 68 -18.73 16.00 6.33
N ALA A 69 -19.03 16.46 5.13
CA ALA A 69 -20.16 15.98 4.34
C ALA A 69 -20.13 14.45 4.11
N VAL A 70 -18.96 13.87 3.94
CA VAL A 70 -18.80 12.41 3.77
C VAL A 70 -18.83 11.68 5.10
N TYR A 71 -18.04 12.12 6.07
CA TYR A 71 -17.80 11.34 7.30
C TYR A 71 -18.89 11.53 8.36
N ASP A 72 -19.61 12.67 8.37
CA ASP A 72 -20.72 12.86 9.28
C ASP A 72 -21.86 11.88 8.98
N SER A 73 -22.23 11.72 7.71
CA SER A 73 -23.28 10.78 7.33
C SER A 73 -22.92 9.32 7.66
N ILE A 74 -21.67 8.92 7.44
CA ILE A 74 -21.17 7.58 7.78
C ILE A 74 -21.15 7.40 9.30
N THR A 75 -20.72 8.42 10.03
CA THR A 75 -20.70 8.44 11.49
C THR A 75 -22.10 8.28 12.06
N ASP A 76 -23.09 8.95 11.51
CA ASP A 76 -24.48 8.84 11.96
C ASP A 76 -25.05 7.44 11.73
N VAL A 77 -24.76 6.81 10.59
CA VAL A 77 -25.12 5.41 10.32
C VAL A 77 -24.45 4.50 11.34
N PHE A 78 -23.13 4.61 11.52
CA PHE A 78 -22.36 3.79 12.46
C PHE A 78 -22.95 3.83 13.90
N PHE A 79 -23.24 5.02 14.41
CA PHE A 79 -23.77 5.16 15.77
C PHE A 79 -25.24 4.74 15.88
N ARG A 80 -26.02 4.80 14.82
CA ARG A 80 -27.38 4.30 14.77
C ARG A 80 -27.43 2.77 14.78
N GLU A 81 -26.58 2.14 13.96
CA GLU A 81 -26.48 0.68 13.83
C GLU A 81 -25.76 0.07 15.03
N ASN A 82 -24.82 0.78 15.60
CA ASN A 82 -24.06 0.41 16.80
C ASN A 82 -23.50 -1.02 16.74
N PRO A 83 -22.74 -1.40 15.70
CA PRO A 83 -22.22 -2.75 15.54
C PRO A 83 -21.34 -3.17 16.71
N GLN A 84 -21.44 -4.43 17.12
CA GLN A 84 -20.71 -4.97 18.27
C GLN A 84 -20.01 -6.29 17.91
N GLY A 85 -19.01 -6.69 18.70
CA GLY A 85 -18.33 -7.99 18.55
C GLY A 85 -17.81 -8.22 17.13
N LYS A 86 -18.19 -9.33 16.52
CA LYS A 86 -17.77 -9.71 15.17
C LYS A 86 -18.22 -8.71 14.11
N GLU A 87 -19.46 -8.23 14.21
CA GLU A 87 -20.04 -7.24 13.30
C GLU A 87 -19.22 -5.93 13.31
N LEU A 88 -18.75 -5.48 14.47
CA LEU A 88 -17.88 -4.31 14.58
C LEU A 88 -16.52 -4.54 13.89
N VAL A 89 -15.94 -5.74 13.99
CA VAL A 89 -14.66 -6.06 13.34
C VAL A 89 -14.82 -6.05 11.82
N GLU A 90 -15.87 -6.67 11.31
CA GLU A 90 -16.21 -6.69 9.88
C GLU A 90 -16.50 -5.26 9.37
N TRP A 91 -17.24 -4.48 10.14
CA TRP A 91 -17.50 -3.07 9.80
C TRP A 91 -16.20 -2.25 9.72
N LYS A 92 -15.28 -2.40 10.70
CA LYS A 92 -13.96 -1.75 10.68
C LYS A 92 -13.19 -2.10 9.42
N TYR A 93 -13.14 -3.40 9.06
CA TYR A 93 -12.49 -3.87 7.86
C TYR A 93 -13.09 -3.22 6.61
N GLN A 94 -14.41 -3.28 6.42
CA GLN A 94 -15.08 -2.69 5.28
C GLN A 94 -14.85 -1.18 5.19
N ARG A 95 -14.88 -0.49 6.32
CA ARG A 95 -14.63 0.95 6.37
C ARG A 95 -13.19 1.29 5.97
N PHE A 96 -12.23 0.57 6.50
CA PHE A 96 -10.82 0.70 6.19
C PHE A 96 -10.55 0.45 4.71
N MET A 97 -11.05 -0.65 4.15
CA MET A 97 -10.87 -1.02 2.75
C MET A 97 -11.45 0.02 1.78
N ARG A 98 -12.62 0.58 2.10
CA ARG A 98 -13.22 1.65 1.28
C ARG A 98 -12.36 2.91 1.26
N ASP A 99 -11.79 3.31 2.38
CA ASP A 99 -10.89 4.46 2.43
C ASP A 99 -9.56 4.18 1.73
N TYR A 100 -9.01 2.98 1.91
CA TYR A 100 -7.80 2.55 1.21
C TYR A 100 -7.99 2.57 -0.31
N ALA A 101 -9.07 2.00 -0.81
CA ALA A 101 -9.40 1.97 -2.23
C ALA A 101 -9.55 3.39 -2.84
N LYS A 102 -10.06 4.37 -2.07
CA LYS A 102 -10.11 5.78 -2.52
C LYS A 102 -8.70 6.38 -2.69
N VAL A 103 -7.78 6.05 -1.79
CA VAL A 103 -6.39 6.48 -1.91
C VAL A 103 -5.72 5.84 -3.12
N VAL A 104 -5.93 4.53 -3.34
CA VAL A 104 -5.43 3.81 -4.52
C VAL A 104 -5.98 4.43 -5.80
N LYS A 105 -7.28 4.76 -5.84
CA LYS A 105 -7.88 5.44 -7.01
C LYS A 105 -7.26 6.80 -7.28
N SER A 106 -7.01 7.59 -6.25
CA SER A 106 -6.33 8.89 -6.39
C SER A 106 -4.89 8.73 -6.87
N LEU A 107 -4.18 7.70 -6.40
CA LEU A 107 -2.84 7.39 -6.86
C LEU A 107 -2.85 7.01 -8.36
N ASP A 108 -3.75 6.12 -8.77
CA ASP A 108 -3.93 5.69 -10.15
C ASP A 108 -4.17 6.88 -11.10
N ASP A 109 -5.09 7.77 -10.72
CA ASP A 109 -5.38 8.98 -11.50
C ASP A 109 -4.13 9.88 -11.67
N ASN A 110 -3.32 10.01 -10.62
CA ASN A 110 -2.11 10.83 -10.67
C ASN A 110 -0.98 10.17 -11.46
N VAL A 111 -0.83 8.84 -11.39
CA VAL A 111 0.09 8.08 -12.26
C VAL A 111 -0.33 8.26 -13.72
N GLY A 112 -1.62 8.13 -14.03
CA GLY A 112 -2.14 8.39 -15.39
C GLY A 112 -1.78 9.79 -15.89
N ARG A 113 -1.93 10.82 -15.07
CA ARG A 113 -1.56 12.21 -15.42
C ARG A 113 -0.07 12.37 -15.73
N VAL A 114 0.80 11.66 -15.02
CA VAL A 114 2.25 11.67 -15.30
C VAL A 114 2.55 11.00 -16.62
N LEU A 115 1.94 9.84 -16.90
CA LEU A 115 2.10 9.13 -18.17
C LEU A 115 1.61 9.96 -19.36
N ASP A 116 0.43 10.57 -19.23
CA ASP A 116 -0.12 11.49 -20.24
C ASP A 116 0.82 12.67 -20.52
N TYR A 117 1.44 13.23 -19.48
CA TYR A 117 2.41 14.31 -19.65
C TYR A 117 3.65 13.85 -20.41
N LEU A 118 4.22 12.69 -20.05
CA LEU A 118 5.39 12.14 -20.72
C LEU A 118 5.12 11.85 -22.20
N GLU A 119 3.94 11.33 -22.54
CA GLU A 119 3.52 11.08 -23.92
C GLU A 119 3.38 12.40 -24.70
N LYS A 120 2.61 13.36 -24.18
CA LYS A 120 2.37 14.68 -24.83
C LYS A 120 3.66 15.50 -25.01
N ALA A 121 4.60 15.34 -24.09
CA ALA A 121 5.90 16.00 -24.15
C ALA A 121 6.92 15.29 -25.07
N GLY A 122 6.57 14.10 -25.62
CA GLY A 122 7.48 13.28 -26.42
C GLY A 122 8.64 12.67 -25.63
N LEU A 123 8.48 12.54 -24.32
CA LEU A 123 9.53 12.04 -23.41
C LEU A 123 9.41 10.54 -23.11
N LEU A 124 8.24 9.94 -23.33
CA LEU A 124 7.96 8.56 -22.93
C LEU A 124 8.92 7.57 -23.55
N ASP A 125 9.29 7.76 -24.83
CA ASP A 125 10.21 6.90 -25.56
C ASP A 125 11.64 6.86 -24.99
N ASN A 126 12.01 7.86 -24.16
CA ASN A 126 13.33 7.94 -23.52
C ASN A 126 13.24 7.99 -21.99
N THR A 127 12.18 7.49 -21.43
CA THR A 127 11.96 7.49 -19.98
C THR A 127 11.69 6.07 -19.49
N LEU A 128 12.45 5.64 -18.46
CA LEU A 128 12.09 4.48 -17.66
C LEU A 128 11.05 4.90 -16.64
N VAL A 129 9.87 4.29 -16.70
CA VAL A 129 8.83 4.49 -15.67
C VAL A 129 8.79 3.28 -14.76
N VAL A 130 8.91 3.51 -13.45
CA VAL A 130 8.89 2.44 -12.45
C VAL A 130 7.79 2.72 -11.44
N TYR A 131 6.90 1.74 -11.25
CA TYR A 131 5.93 1.74 -10.16
C TYR A 131 6.30 0.64 -9.17
N THR A 132 6.55 1.02 -7.94
CA THR A 132 6.96 0.10 -6.87
C THR A 132 6.59 0.64 -5.49
N SER A 133 6.89 -0.13 -4.44
CA SER A 133 6.76 0.27 -3.04
C SER A 133 8.00 -0.13 -2.26
N ASP A 134 8.27 0.53 -1.15
CA ASP A 134 9.33 0.18 -0.19
C ASP A 134 8.97 -1.08 0.63
N GLN A 135 7.68 -1.42 0.72
CA GLN A 135 7.15 -2.51 1.54
C GLN A 135 5.76 -2.95 1.06
N GLY A 136 5.33 -4.12 1.51
CA GLY A 136 3.95 -4.57 1.42
C GLY A 136 3.06 -4.00 2.53
N PHE A 137 1.83 -4.52 2.67
CA PHE A 137 0.85 -4.04 3.63
C PHE A 137 -0.24 -5.09 3.89
N TYR A 138 -0.61 -5.32 5.15
CA TYR A 138 -1.73 -6.19 5.51
C TYR A 138 -3.06 -5.46 5.28
N MET A 139 -3.91 -6.09 4.51
CA MET A 139 -5.23 -5.57 4.17
C MET A 139 -6.35 -6.50 4.66
N GLY A 140 -6.16 -7.04 5.86
CA GLY A 140 -7.07 -7.96 6.51
C GLY A 140 -6.51 -9.36 6.71
N GLU A 141 -5.45 -9.73 6.00
CA GLU A 141 -4.78 -11.01 6.21
C GLU A 141 -4.35 -11.14 7.67
N HIS A 142 -4.56 -12.31 8.26
CA HIS A 142 -4.35 -12.58 9.69
C HIS A 142 -5.15 -11.64 10.63
N GLY A 143 -6.22 -11.00 10.15
CA GLY A 143 -6.96 -10.00 10.90
C GLY A 143 -6.19 -8.71 11.18
N TRP A 144 -5.12 -8.45 10.42
CA TRP A 144 -4.22 -7.32 10.62
C TRP A 144 -4.43 -6.19 9.62
N PHE A 145 -3.94 -5.03 10.01
CA PHE A 145 -3.65 -3.87 9.16
C PHE A 145 -2.25 -3.35 9.50
N ASP A 146 -1.61 -2.53 8.61
CA ASP A 146 -0.21 -2.11 8.80
C ASP A 146 0.81 -3.14 8.21
N LYS A 147 2.07 -3.19 8.63
CA LYS A 147 3.20 -3.78 7.87
C LYS A 147 4.37 -4.26 8.74
N ARG A 148 4.16 -4.49 10.02
CA ARG A 148 5.25 -4.63 11.01
C ARG A 148 5.70 -6.07 11.29
N PHE A 149 5.23 -7.05 10.53
CA PHE A 149 5.58 -8.45 10.71
C PHE A 149 6.02 -9.08 9.38
N MET A 150 7.06 -9.91 9.38
CA MET A 150 7.70 -10.43 8.15
C MET A 150 6.95 -11.64 7.55
N TYR A 151 5.72 -11.44 7.13
CA TYR A 151 5.02 -12.35 6.23
C TYR A 151 5.01 -11.76 4.81
N GLU A 152 4.59 -12.57 3.82
CA GLU A 152 4.55 -12.16 2.41
C GLU A 152 3.84 -10.82 2.19
N GLU A 153 2.73 -10.60 2.87
CA GLU A 153 1.91 -9.39 2.75
C GLU A 153 2.68 -8.11 3.11
N SER A 154 3.65 -8.23 4.00
CA SER A 154 4.52 -7.12 4.43
C SER A 154 5.80 -7.01 3.60
N MET A 155 6.34 -8.12 3.11
CA MET A 155 7.62 -8.16 2.40
C MET A 155 7.46 -8.03 0.88
N ARG A 156 6.41 -8.60 0.30
CA ARG A 156 6.19 -8.58 -1.13
C ARG A 156 5.69 -7.22 -1.60
N THR A 157 6.41 -6.62 -2.53
CA THR A 157 6.07 -5.32 -3.13
C THR A 157 5.75 -5.47 -4.61
N PRO A 158 4.88 -4.61 -5.16
CA PRO A 158 4.73 -4.54 -6.61
C PRO A 158 6.01 -3.99 -7.24
N LEU A 159 6.37 -4.50 -8.40
CA LEU A 159 7.36 -3.92 -9.28
C LEU A 159 6.87 -3.98 -10.72
N VAL A 160 6.55 -2.83 -11.29
CA VAL A 160 6.14 -2.70 -12.69
C VAL A 160 7.07 -1.70 -13.37
N MET A 161 7.65 -2.09 -14.51
CA MET A 161 8.56 -1.25 -15.27
C MET A 161 8.05 -1.07 -16.70
N CYS A 162 7.97 0.19 -17.14
CA CYS A 162 7.78 0.55 -18.54
C CYS A 162 9.13 1.03 -19.06
N LEU A 163 9.72 0.25 -19.97
CA LEU A 163 11.06 0.48 -20.49
C LEU A 163 11.03 1.51 -21.62
N PRO A 164 12.13 2.28 -21.82
CA PRO A 164 12.29 3.16 -22.96
C PRO A 164 12.18 2.41 -24.30
N LYS A 165 11.94 3.15 -25.38
CA LYS A 165 11.92 2.59 -26.73
C LYS A 165 13.23 1.88 -27.07
N GLY A 166 13.11 0.73 -27.73
CA GLY A 166 14.27 -0.09 -28.11
C GLY A 166 14.46 -1.33 -27.21
N PHE A 167 13.83 -1.36 -26.06
CA PHE A 167 13.72 -2.59 -25.26
C PHE A 167 12.58 -3.46 -25.78
N GLN A 168 12.78 -4.77 -25.77
CA GLN A 168 11.68 -5.69 -26.06
C GLN A 168 10.66 -5.65 -24.93
N LYS A 169 9.37 -5.62 -25.29
CA LYS A 169 8.30 -5.77 -24.31
C LYS A 169 8.40 -7.14 -23.65
N ARG A 170 8.44 -7.18 -22.35
CA ARG A 170 8.40 -8.38 -21.52
C ARG A 170 7.02 -8.55 -20.90
N GLY A 171 6.70 -9.78 -20.54
CA GLY A 171 5.61 -10.08 -19.64
C GLY A 171 6.11 -10.18 -18.19
N ASP A 172 5.59 -11.15 -17.46
CA ASP A 172 6.01 -11.40 -16.10
C ASP A 172 7.45 -11.94 -16.03
N ILE A 173 8.20 -11.44 -15.06
CA ILE A 173 9.55 -11.89 -14.73
C ILE A 173 9.46 -12.57 -13.37
N PRO A 174 9.57 -13.91 -13.30
CA PRO A 174 9.34 -14.67 -12.07
C PRO A 174 10.57 -14.69 -11.13
N GLU A 175 11.71 -14.22 -11.61
CA GLU A 175 12.96 -14.20 -10.85
C GLU A 175 12.83 -13.32 -9.60
N LEU A 176 13.44 -13.75 -8.49
CA LEU A 176 13.44 -13.02 -7.24
C LEU A 176 14.25 -11.72 -7.36
N VAL A 177 13.58 -10.59 -7.13
CA VAL A 177 14.18 -9.25 -7.15
C VAL A 177 13.99 -8.56 -5.81
N GLN A 178 14.84 -7.58 -5.50
CA GLN A 178 14.81 -6.86 -4.23
C GLN A 178 14.94 -5.36 -4.46
N ASN A 179 14.49 -4.55 -3.50
CA ASN A 179 14.57 -3.08 -3.59
C ASN A 179 16.00 -2.55 -3.76
N ILE A 180 17.00 -3.28 -3.24
CA ILE A 180 18.42 -2.92 -3.42
C ILE A 180 18.91 -3.04 -4.87
N ASP A 181 18.16 -3.71 -5.74
CA ASP A 181 18.52 -3.90 -7.15
C ASP A 181 18.18 -2.69 -8.03
N TYR A 182 17.37 -1.76 -7.53
CA TYR A 182 16.96 -0.59 -8.31
C TYR A 182 18.13 0.34 -8.60
N ALA A 183 18.96 0.63 -7.60
CA ALA A 183 20.07 1.55 -7.75
C ALA A 183 21.09 1.08 -8.81
N PRO A 184 21.63 -0.16 -8.77
CA PRO A 184 22.54 -0.64 -9.82
C PRO A 184 21.86 -0.71 -11.19
N THR A 185 20.57 -1.04 -11.26
CA THR A 185 19.81 -1.05 -12.51
C THR A 185 19.74 0.34 -13.14
N PHE A 186 19.43 1.36 -12.35
CA PHE A 186 19.32 2.74 -12.86
C PHE A 186 20.67 3.31 -13.29
N LEU A 187 21.73 3.01 -12.54
CA LEU A 187 23.10 3.42 -12.90
C LEU A 187 23.52 2.78 -14.24
N GLU A 188 23.31 1.48 -14.39
CA GLU A 188 23.68 0.77 -15.63
C GLU A 188 22.87 1.27 -16.82
N LEU A 189 21.55 1.49 -16.68
CA LEU A 189 20.70 2.08 -17.72
C LEU A 189 21.15 3.49 -18.13
N ALA A 190 21.67 4.26 -17.17
CA ALA A 190 22.22 5.60 -17.41
C ALA A 190 23.64 5.59 -17.98
N GLY A 191 24.25 4.43 -18.19
CA GLY A 191 25.66 4.30 -18.65
C GLY A 191 26.68 4.72 -17.60
N VAL A 192 26.31 4.70 -16.31
CA VAL A 192 27.18 5.05 -15.17
C VAL A 192 27.70 3.76 -14.52
N SER A 193 28.97 3.75 -14.15
CA SER A 193 29.57 2.61 -13.46
C SER A 193 28.91 2.38 -12.11
N VAL A 194 28.56 1.13 -11.83
CA VAL A 194 28.01 0.74 -10.54
C VAL A 194 29.14 0.67 -9.49
N PRO A 195 29.06 1.42 -8.37
CA PRO A 195 30.03 1.32 -7.30
C PRO A 195 30.12 -0.10 -6.73
N SER A 196 31.33 -0.52 -6.35
CA SER A 196 31.60 -1.90 -5.89
C SER A 196 31.04 -2.23 -4.49
N ASP A 197 30.62 -1.22 -3.73
CA ASP A 197 30.01 -1.35 -2.41
C ASP A 197 28.46 -1.49 -2.46
N ILE A 198 27.85 -1.40 -3.65
CA ILE A 198 26.43 -1.69 -3.84
C ILE A 198 26.21 -3.20 -3.76
N GLN A 199 25.31 -3.63 -2.87
CA GLN A 199 24.98 -5.04 -2.64
C GLN A 199 23.94 -5.61 -3.62
N GLY A 200 23.14 -4.73 -4.25
CA GLY A 200 22.13 -5.12 -5.22
C GLY A 200 22.75 -5.57 -6.56
N VAL A 201 21.96 -6.28 -7.34
CA VAL A 201 22.31 -6.75 -8.69
C VAL A 201 21.42 -6.06 -9.71
N SER A 202 22.01 -5.58 -10.82
CA SER A 202 21.22 -4.95 -11.89
C SER A 202 20.19 -5.91 -12.48
N LEU A 203 18.96 -5.42 -12.62
CA LEU A 203 17.87 -6.14 -13.29
C LEU A 203 17.98 -6.11 -14.82
N LEU A 204 18.96 -5.42 -15.38
CA LEU A 204 19.07 -5.21 -16.81
C LEU A 204 19.15 -6.52 -17.62
N PRO A 205 19.86 -7.59 -17.18
CA PRO A 205 19.80 -8.89 -17.87
C PRO A 205 18.37 -9.46 -17.95
N LEU A 206 17.64 -9.45 -16.82
CA LEU A 206 16.24 -9.92 -16.79
C LEU A 206 15.35 -9.09 -17.72
N LEU A 207 15.51 -7.77 -17.70
CA LEU A 207 14.77 -6.84 -18.55
C LEU A 207 15.08 -7.06 -20.05
N LYS A 208 16.28 -7.56 -20.39
CA LYS A 208 16.66 -8.00 -21.75
C LYS A 208 16.21 -9.43 -22.07
N GLY A 209 15.72 -10.18 -21.08
CA GLY A 209 15.24 -11.55 -21.20
C GLY A 209 16.30 -12.62 -21.08
N GLU A 210 17.36 -12.26 -20.50
CA GLU A 210 18.35 -13.20 -20.05
C GLU A 210 17.90 -13.79 -18.71
N SER A 211 18.27 -15.04 -18.44
CA SER A 211 18.07 -15.68 -17.13
C SER A 211 19.44 -16.19 -16.65
N PRO A 212 20.22 -15.33 -15.96
CA PRO A 212 21.54 -15.72 -15.48
C PRO A 212 21.45 -16.95 -14.57
N ALA A 213 22.32 -17.96 -14.80
CA ALA A 213 22.28 -19.23 -14.08
C ALA A 213 22.62 -19.09 -12.59
N ASP A 214 23.29 -18.01 -12.22
CA ASP A 214 23.67 -17.64 -10.85
C ASP A 214 22.72 -16.62 -10.21
N TRP A 215 21.54 -16.38 -10.82
CA TRP A 215 20.56 -15.50 -10.24
C TRP A 215 20.08 -16.01 -8.87
N ARG A 216 19.82 -15.08 -7.92
CA ARG A 216 19.42 -15.44 -6.57
C ARG A 216 18.12 -16.26 -6.54
N THR A 217 18.07 -17.19 -5.60
CA THR A 217 16.91 -18.06 -5.33
C THR A 217 16.28 -17.83 -3.94
N SER A 218 16.92 -17.02 -3.09
CA SER A 218 16.48 -16.70 -1.73
C SER A 218 17.01 -15.31 -1.32
#